data_79186481ff2e49abcfc1fe3f3a2c38d8
#
_entry.id   79186481ff2e49abcfc1fe3f3a2c38d8
#
_cell.length_a   1.000
_cell.length_b   1.000
_cell.length_c   1.000
_cell.angle_alpha   90.00
_cell.angle_beta   90.00
_cell.angle_gamma   90.00
#
_symmetry.space_group_name_H-M   'P 1'
#
loop_
_entity.id
_entity.type
_entity.pdbx_description
1 polymer ?
#
loop_
_entity_poly.entity_id
_entity_poly.type
_entity_poly.pdbx_seq_one_letter_code
_entity_poly.pdbx_strand_id
1 'polypeptide(L)'
;MESIIACSRHSQLATHLKRSGALIAWALLLVSCSSTPPKSLVTPLPPVAKHPLPDKSTRHEPVRGVWLTTVSRLDWPPLESVNGRPAASRIAMQQKALTDKLDNLKSLGINTVFFQVKPDGTALWPSRILPWSDMLTGKIGEDPGYDPLQFMLDEAHKRGMKVHAWFNPYRVSTNTKPGTVAELNRTLSLNPPSVFVLHREWIRTAGDRYVLDPGIPEARDWITSIVAEVVSRYPVDGVQFDDYFYTETAGSTLNDSQTFRQYGQGFDSKADWRRDNTQQLIAQVSRTIKQINPNVEFGVSPAGVWRNRSHDPAGSDTRGAAAYDESFADTRRWVQQGLLDYIAPQIYWPFSRDAARYDVLAKWWAGVVKPTHTRLYIGVALYKVGEPSSKEPDWTVQGGVPELKKQLDLNESEPQIDGTILFRENNLNQPQAQEAVRYLRTRWGS
;
A
#
# COMPACT_ATOMS: atom_id res chain seq x y z
N MET A 1 -60.75 -3.06 -8.44
CA MET A 1 -61.78 -3.54 -7.54
C MET A 1 -61.13 -3.62 -6.19
N GLU A 2 -61.27 -2.58 -5.44
CA GLU A 2 -62.24 -2.42 -4.33
C GLU A 2 -61.85 -3.30 -3.17
N SER A 3 -61.52 -2.78 -2.08
CA SER A 3 -62.18 -1.89 -1.08
C SER A 3 -62.25 -2.71 0.20
N ILE A 4 -62.01 -2.23 1.31
CA ILE A 4 -62.50 -1.17 2.21
C ILE A 4 -62.55 -1.72 3.66
N ILE A 5 -62.01 -0.98 4.64
CA ILE A 5 -62.60 -0.46 5.89
C ILE A 5 -62.95 -1.50 7.01
N ALA A 6 -62.86 -1.29 8.30
CA ALA A 6 -62.80 -0.16 9.25
C ALA A 6 -62.55 -0.72 10.66
N CYS A 7 -61.90 -0.01 11.55
CA CYS A 7 -62.39 0.90 12.60
C CYS A 7 -63.49 0.40 13.56
N SER A 8 -63.20 0.37 14.87
CA SER A 8 -64.00 0.88 16.00
C SER A 8 -63.35 0.52 17.35
N ARG A 9 -62.99 1.42 18.18
CA ARG A 9 -63.61 2.24 19.21
C ARG A 9 -64.50 1.47 20.20
N HIS A 10 -64.15 1.56 21.47
CA HIS A 10 -64.99 2.06 22.64
C HIS A 10 -64.29 1.57 23.91
N SER A 11 -64.07 2.29 24.86
CA SER A 11 -64.49 3.39 25.76
C SER A 11 -64.65 2.86 27.19
N GLN A 12 -64.00 3.59 28.06
CA GLN A 12 -64.37 4.01 29.43
C GLN A 12 -64.92 3.00 30.43
N LEU A 13 -64.38 3.00 31.64
CA LEU A 13 -65.13 3.37 32.85
C LEU A 13 -64.17 3.71 34.01
N ALA A 14 -64.38 4.87 34.57
CA ALA A 14 -63.80 5.36 35.80
C ALA A 14 -64.57 4.91 37.02
N THR A 15 -63.92 4.64 38.13
CA THR A 15 -64.55 4.75 39.44
C THR A 15 -63.58 5.25 40.50
N HIS A 16 -64.00 6.30 41.17
CA HIS A 16 -63.33 6.97 42.30
C HIS A 16 -63.21 6.07 43.54
N LEU A 17 -62.17 6.23 44.31
CA LEU A 17 -62.30 6.34 45.78
C LEU A 17 -61.16 7.18 46.36
N LYS A 18 -61.56 8.07 47.25
CA LYS A 18 -60.77 9.06 48.00
C LYS A 18 -60.08 8.43 49.23
N ARG A 19 -58.99 8.99 49.61
CA ARG A 19 -58.52 9.51 50.93
C ARG A 19 -57.21 8.98 51.45
N SER A 20 -56.43 9.96 51.75
CA SER A 20 -55.60 10.30 52.92
C SER A 20 -54.08 10.18 52.74
N GLY A 21 -53.47 11.25 52.57
CA GLY A 21 -52.41 11.99 53.27
C GLY A 21 -51.21 11.22 53.79
N ALA A 22 -50.08 11.41 53.06
CA ALA A 22 -48.77 11.54 53.69
C ALA A 22 -47.87 12.28 52.71
N LEU A 23 -47.42 13.45 53.05
CA LEU A 23 -46.38 14.25 52.41
C LEU A 23 -45.05 13.51 52.55
N ILE A 24 -44.55 12.92 51.49
CA ILE A 24 -43.12 12.56 51.36
C ILE A 24 -42.62 13.39 50.20
N ALA A 25 -41.78 14.36 50.49
CA ALA A 25 -41.04 15.14 49.54
C ALA A 25 -40.01 14.23 48.85
N TRP A 26 -40.29 13.82 47.62
CA TRP A 26 -39.30 13.24 46.74
C TRP A 26 -38.56 14.36 46.03
N ALA A 27 -37.32 14.60 46.46
CA ALA A 27 -36.38 15.41 45.72
C ALA A 27 -36.06 14.64 44.40
N LEU A 28 -36.60 15.13 43.30
CA LEU A 28 -36.19 14.73 41.96
C LEU A 28 -34.79 15.20 41.70
N LEU A 29 -33.80 14.35 41.97
CA LEU A 29 -32.51 14.46 41.43
C LEU A 29 -32.59 14.23 39.92
N LEU A 30 -32.70 15.30 39.14
CA LEU A 30 -32.44 15.30 37.72
C LEU A 30 -30.94 14.98 37.54
N VAL A 31 -30.62 13.70 37.43
CA VAL A 31 -29.32 13.29 36.90
C VAL A 31 -29.36 13.61 35.41
N SER A 32 -28.91 14.80 35.07
CA SER A 32 -28.58 15.16 33.70
C SER A 32 -27.43 14.24 33.26
N CYS A 33 -27.74 13.17 32.57
CA CYS A 33 -26.74 12.43 31.81
C CYS A 33 -26.30 13.32 30.66
N SER A 34 -25.36 14.22 30.94
CA SER A 34 -24.55 14.81 29.89
C SER A 34 -23.60 13.73 29.40
N SER A 35 -24.02 13.01 28.36
CA SER A 35 -23.11 12.21 27.56
C SER A 35 -22.18 13.17 26.82
N THR A 36 -21.10 13.55 27.45
CA THR A 36 -19.95 14.10 26.75
C THR A 36 -19.47 12.99 25.82
N PRO A 37 -19.44 13.22 24.49
CA PRO A 37 -18.81 12.26 23.61
C PRO A 37 -17.37 12.07 24.07
N PRO A 38 -16.81 10.86 24.00
CA PRO A 38 -15.42 10.64 24.36
C PRO A 38 -14.57 11.62 23.54
N LYS A 39 -13.85 12.48 24.24
CA LYS A 39 -12.79 13.27 23.59
C LYS A 39 -11.92 12.28 22.86
N SER A 40 -11.90 12.39 21.54
CA SER A 40 -10.88 11.76 20.73
C SER A 40 -9.55 12.06 21.41
N LEU A 41 -8.93 11.04 21.98
CA LEU A 41 -7.56 11.09 22.45
C LEU A 41 -6.68 11.12 21.19
N VAL A 42 -6.68 12.26 20.50
CA VAL A 42 -5.54 12.62 19.67
C VAL A 42 -4.42 12.87 20.68
N THR A 43 -3.77 11.80 21.09
CA THR A 43 -2.52 11.90 21.81
C THR A 43 -1.58 12.60 20.84
N PRO A 44 -1.09 13.81 21.12
CA PRO A 44 -0.05 14.41 20.31
C PRO A 44 1.05 13.35 20.17
N LEU A 45 1.49 13.07 18.94
CA LEU A 45 2.64 12.21 18.75
C LEU A 45 3.75 12.74 19.64
N PRO A 46 4.40 11.91 20.48
CA PRO A 46 5.51 12.38 21.28
C PRO A 46 6.51 13.05 20.35
N PRO A 47 7.15 14.15 20.79
CA PRO A 47 8.17 14.79 19.98
C PRO A 47 9.15 13.70 19.55
N VAL A 48 9.40 13.62 18.23
CA VAL A 48 10.38 12.70 17.66
C VAL A 48 11.65 12.90 18.45
N ALA A 49 12.09 11.87 19.16
CA ALA A 49 13.37 11.92 19.83
C ALA A 49 14.39 12.31 18.76
N LYS A 50 15.12 13.42 18.98
CA LYS A 50 16.20 13.83 18.09
C LYS A 50 17.31 12.78 18.25
N HIS A 51 17.17 11.67 17.56
CA HIS A 51 18.28 10.75 17.39
C HIS A 51 19.37 11.49 16.63
N PRO A 52 20.64 11.38 17.04
CA PRO A 52 21.72 11.90 16.21
C PRO A 52 21.55 11.33 14.81
N LEU A 53 21.60 12.19 13.80
CA LEU A 53 21.57 11.77 12.40
C LEU A 53 22.62 10.67 12.24
N PRO A 54 22.27 9.49 11.70
CA PRO A 54 23.26 8.45 11.45
C PRO A 54 24.34 9.06 10.57
N ASP A 55 25.57 8.81 10.96
CA ASP A 55 26.72 9.23 10.16
C ASP A 55 26.60 8.56 8.77
N LYS A 56 26.27 9.36 7.76
CA LYS A 56 26.20 8.90 6.37
C LYS A 56 27.56 8.45 5.81
N SER A 57 28.64 8.56 6.63
CA SER A 57 29.98 8.10 6.28
C SER A 57 30.11 6.57 6.22
N THR A 58 29.23 5.81 6.88
CA THR A 58 29.11 4.37 6.64
C THR A 58 28.24 4.14 5.40
N ARG A 59 28.86 4.20 4.22
CA ARG A 59 28.19 3.87 2.96
C ARG A 59 27.72 2.42 3.01
N HIS A 60 26.44 2.23 3.22
CA HIS A 60 25.81 0.95 2.94
C HIS A 60 25.88 0.69 1.43
N GLU A 61 25.94 -0.59 1.07
CA GLU A 61 25.83 -0.96 -0.36
C GLU A 61 24.54 -0.36 -0.92
N PRO A 62 24.58 0.36 -2.07
CA PRO A 62 23.39 0.93 -2.67
C PRO A 62 22.34 -0.15 -2.99
N VAL A 63 21.07 0.17 -2.81
CA VAL A 63 20.01 -0.74 -3.23
C VAL A 63 19.95 -0.77 -4.75
N ARG A 64 20.09 -1.95 -5.31
CA ARG A 64 19.76 -2.30 -6.69
C ARG A 64 18.59 -3.24 -6.62
N GLY A 65 17.41 -2.67 -6.69
CA GLY A 65 16.15 -3.35 -6.42
C GLY A 65 15.30 -3.61 -7.66
N VAL A 66 14.38 -4.54 -7.50
CA VAL A 66 13.33 -4.81 -8.48
C VAL A 66 12.02 -5.06 -7.76
N TRP A 67 10.92 -4.55 -8.32
CA TRP A 67 9.57 -4.96 -7.89
C TRP A 67 9.17 -6.26 -8.60
N LEU A 68 8.69 -7.20 -7.81
CA LEU A 68 8.13 -8.46 -8.29
C LEU A 68 6.65 -8.51 -7.90
N THR A 69 5.79 -8.29 -8.90
CA THR A 69 4.35 -8.16 -8.72
C THR A 69 3.65 -9.50 -8.79
N THR A 70 2.61 -9.66 -7.98
CA THR A 70 1.77 -10.87 -8.00
C THR A 70 0.33 -10.57 -8.40
N VAL A 71 -0.09 -9.30 -8.28
CA VAL A 71 -1.40 -8.87 -8.78
C VAL A 71 -1.56 -9.26 -10.24
N SER A 72 -2.68 -9.90 -10.58
CA SER A 72 -2.96 -10.40 -11.93
C SER A 72 -1.84 -11.28 -12.53
N ARG A 73 -0.99 -11.86 -11.71
CA ARG A 73 0.19 -12.66 -12.10
C ARG A 73 1.13 -11.94 -13.05
N LEU A 74 1.27 -10.63 -12.89
CA LEU A 74 2.07 -9.83 -13.83
C LEU A 74 3.54 -10.28 -13.92
N ASP A 75 4.12 -10.69 -12.79
CA ASP A 75 5.48 -11.24 -12.75
C ASP A 75 5.50 -12.70 -12.28
N TRP A 76 4.65 -13.04 -11.32
CA TRP A 76 4.61 -14.37 -10.71
C TRP A 76 3.27 -14.58 -9.97
N PRO A 77 2.75 -15.83 -9.85
CA PRO A 77 3.20 -17.06 -10.47
C PRO A 77 2.80 -17.15 -11.96
N PRO A 78 3.44 -18.04 -12.73
CA PRO A 78 3.07 -18.23 -14.13
C PRO A 78 1.66 -18.82 -14.24
N LEU A 79 0.85 -18.31 -15.19
CA LEU A 79 -0.53 -18.74 -15.39
C LEU A 79 -0.61 -20.24 -15.68
N GLU A 80 0.36 -20.77 -16.42
CA GLU A 80 0.45 -22.18 -16.78
C GLU A 80 0.56 -23.10 -15.57
N SER A 81 1.09 -22.59 -14.45
CA SER A 81 1.21 -23.38 -13.21
C SER A 81 -0.14 -23.65 -12.56
N VAL A 82 -1.15 -22.83 -12.84
CA VAL A 82 -2.46 -22.86 -12.17
C VAL A 82 -3.47 -23.70 -12.95
N ASN A 83 -3.46 -23.60 -14.29
CA ASN A 83 -4.48 -24.19 -15.16
C ASN A 83 -4.45 -25.72 -15.17
N GLY A 84 -5.45 -26.35 -14.55
CA GLY A 84 -5.69 -27.79 -14.63
C GLY A 84 -4.55 -28.68 -14.13
N ARG A 85 -3.61 -28.14 -13.35
CA ARG A 85 -2.43 -28.85 -12.87
C ARG A 85 -2.69 -29.54 -11.53
N PRO A 86 -2.18 -30.77 -11.34
CA PRO A 86 -2.09 -31.36 -9.99
C PRO A 86 -1.25 -30.48 -9.05
N ALA A 87 -1.56 -30.53 -7.75
CA ALA A 87 -0.89 -29.70 -6.75
C ALA A 87 0.65 -29.82 -6.80
N ALA A 88 1.18 -31.04 -6.90
CA ALA A 88 2.62 -31.25 -6.97
C ALA A 88 3.27 -30.58 -8.17
N SER A 89 2.62 -30.66 -9.36
CA SER A 89 3.10 -30.00 -10.57
C SER A 89 3.02 -28.48 -10.46
N ARG A 90 1.93 -27.96 -9.90
CA ARG A 90 1.73 -26.54 -9.65
C ARG A 90 2.83 -25.96 -8.76
N ILE A 91 3.08 -26.62 -7.62
CA ILE A 91 4.12 -26.22 -6.67
C ILE A 91 5.49 -26.21 -7.33
N ALA A 92 5.85 -27.30 -8.01
CA ALA A 92 7.14 -27.41 -8.67
C ALA A 92 7.35 -26.32 -9.73
N MET A 93 6.33 -26.02 -10.53
CA MET A 93 6.39 -24.96 -11.56
C MET A 93 6.53 -23.57 -10.92
N GLN A 94 5.78 -23.27 -9.88
CA GLN A 94 5.84 -21.99 -9.19
C GLN A 94 7.19 -21.77 -8.51
N GLN A 95 7.70 -22.77 -7.82
CA GLN A 95 9.01 -22.71 -7.17
C GLN A 95 10.13 -22.57 -8.19
N LYS A 96 10.10 -23.34 -9.27
CA LYS A 96 11.11 -23.24 -10.32
C LYS A 96 11.10 -21.86 -10.98
N ALA A 97 9.93 -21.35 -11.33
CA ALA A 97 9.81 -20.01 -11.91
C ALA A 97 10.42 -18.93 -11.00
N LEU A 98 10.21 -19.06 -9.69
CA LEU A 98 10.74 -18.09 -8.72
C LEU A 98 12.27 -18.19 -8.59
N THR A 99 12.82 -19.40 -8.51
CA THR A 99 14.29 -19.60 -8.45
C THR A 99 14.98 -19.16 -9.73
N ASP A 100 14.40 -19.43 -10.90
CA ASP A 100 14.93 -18.96 -12.18
C ASP A 100 14.98 -17.42 -12.24
N LYS A 101 13.93 -16.75 -11.75
CA LYS A 101 13.91 -15.28 -11.64
C LYS A 101 15.00 -14.76 -10.70
N LEU A 102 15.13 -15.35 -9.52
CA LEU A 102 16.16 -14.94 -8.55
C LEU A 102 17.57 -15.15 -9.08
N ASP A 103 17.85 -16.23 -9.81
CA ASP A 103 19.14 -16.48 -10.44
C ASP A 103 19.44 -15.41 -11.51
N ASN A 104 18.46 -15.07 -12.35
CA ASN A 104 18.61 -14.01 -13.32
C ASN A 104 18.87 -12.65 -12.65
N LEU A 105 18.10 -12.30 -11.61
CA LEU A 105 18.26 -11.06 -10.85
C LEU A 105 19.66 -10.96 -10.22
N LYS A 106 20.15 -12.05 -9.62
CA LYS A 106 21.49 -12.10 -9.08
C LYS A 106 22.54 -11.85 -10.15
N SER A 107 22.40 -12.46 -11.34
CA SER A 107 23.33 -12.27 -12.45
C SER A 107 23.37 -10.82 -12.97
N LEU A 108 22.31 -10.05 -12.72
CA LEU A 108 22.23 -8.62 -13.04
C LEU A 108 22.73 -7.71 -11.92
N GLY A 109 23.21 -8.27 -10.81
CA GLY A 109 23.66 -7.50 -9.66
C GLY A 109 22.54 -6.92 -8.80
N ILE A 110 21.30 -7.38 -8.95
CA ILE A 110 20.18 -7.03 -8.07
C ILE A 110 20.42 -7.61 -6.68
N ASN A 111 20.28 -6.79 -5.66
CA ASN A 111 20.53 -7.18 -4.27
C ASN A 111 19.29 -7.12 -3.38
N THR A 112 18.16 -6.60 -3.88
CA THR A 112 16.92 -6.46 -3.10
C THR A 112 15.70 -6.71 -3.99
N VAL A 113 14.78 -7.56 -3.51
CA VAL A 113 13.50 -7.83 -4.16
C VAL A 113 12.37 -7.27 -3.32
N PHE A 114 11.53 -6.45 -3.93
CA PHE A 114 10.29 -5.95 -3.34
C PHE A 114 9.16 -6.85 -3.83
N PHE A 115 8.83 -7.84 -3.01
CA PHE A 115 7.91 -8.93 -3.35
C PHE A 115 6.49 -8.64 -2.90
N GLN A 116 5.54 -8.56 -3.83
CA GLN A 116 4.14 -8.27 -3.52
C GLN A 116 3.48 -9.47 -2.83
N VAL A 117 3.34 -9.40 -1.50
CA VAL A 117 2.77 -10.48 -0.67
C VAL A 117 1.27 -10.32 -0.42
N LYS A 118 0.76 -9.08 -0.51
CA LYS A 118 -0.66 -8.75 -0.38
C LYS A 118 -1.07 -7.84 -1.55
N PRO A 119 -1.48 -8.42 -2.70
CA PRO A 119 -1.90 -7.65 -3.87
C PRO A 119 -3.31 -7.05 -3.73
N ASP A 120 -4.13 -7.63 -2.87
CA ASP A 120 -5.51 -7.26 -2.57
C ASP A 120 -5.90 -7.72 -1.16
N GLY A 121 -7.14 -8.13 -0.92
CA GLY A 121 -7.61 -8.68 0.35
C GLY A 121 -7.21 -10.14 0.61
N THR A 122 -6.18 -10.64 -0.06
CA THR A 122 -5.69 -12.01 0.05
C THR A 122 -4.18 -12.06 0.33
N ALA A 123 -3.67 -13.23 0.71
CA ALA A 123 -2.28 -13.41 1.15
C ALA A 123 -1.52 -14.43 0.33
N LEU A 124 -0.21 -14.22 0.20
CA LEU A 124 0.75 -15.19 -0.34
C LEU A 124 1.55 -15.91 0.75
N TRP A 125 1.00 -16.01 1.93
CA TRP A 125 1.51 -16.78 3.08
C TRP A 125 0.32 -17.37 3.84
N PRO A 126 0.50 -18.40 4.68
CA PRO A 126 -0.59 -18.97 5.50
C PRO A 126 -1.00 -18.00 6.62
N SER A 127 -1.77 -16.97 6.24
CA SER A 127 -2.28 -15.94 7.12
C SER A 127 -3.40 -16.47 8.02
N ARG A 128 -3.46 -15.96 9.25
CA ARG A 128 -4.60 -16.17 10.15
C ARG A 128 -5.68 -15.10 10.01
N ILE A 129 -5.41 -14.09 9.17
CA ILE A 129 -6.28 -12.90 8.98
C ILE A 129 -6.86 -12.85 7.57
N LEU A 130 -6.08 -13.22 6.56
CA LEU A 130 -6.44 -13.16 5.14
C LEU A 130 -6.60 -14.56 4.55
N PRO A 131 -7.58 -14.77 3.65
CA PRO A 131 -7.63 -15.99 2.86
C PRO A 131 -6.47 -16.04 1.86
N TRP A 132 -6.12 -17.24 1.40
CA TRP A 132 -5.13 -17.45 0.35
C TRP A 132 -5.49 -16.73 -0.94
N SER A 133 -4.49 -16.20 -1.62
CA SER A 133 -4.65 -15.57 -2.93
C SER A 133 -5.03 -16.59 -4.01
N ASP A 134 -6.02 -16.23 -4.83
CA ASP A 134 -6.39 -16.97 -6.04
C ASP A 134 -5.30 -16.94 -7.12
N MET A 135 -4.34 -16.07 -7.01
CA MET A 135 -3.18 -16.05 -7.90
C MET A 135 -2.41 -17.38 -7.86
N LEU A 136 -2.39 -18.04 -6.70
CA LEU A 136 -1.64 -19.30 -6.49
C LEU A 136 -2.33 -20.53 -7.06
N THR A 137 -3.67 -20.58 -6.98
CA THR A 137 -4.44 -21.80 -7.30
C THR A 137 -5.58 -21.58 -8.26
N GLY A 138 -5.95 -20.32 -8.51
CA GLY A 138 -7.13 -19.93 -9.28
C GLY A 138 -8.40 -19.76 -8.43
N LYS A 139 -8.31 -19.98 -7.10
CA LYS A 139 -9.45 -19.93 -6.20
C LYS A 139 -9.08 -19.28 -4.87
N ILE A 140 -9.83 -18.26 -4.44
CA ILE A 140 -9.59 -17.58 -3.16
C ILE A 140 -9.76 -18.57 -2.01
N GLY A 141 -8.79 -18.59 -1.09
CA GLY A 141 -8.81 -19.41 0.12
C GLY A 141 -8.38 -20.86 -0.08
N GLU A 142 -8.02 -21.27 -1.28
CA GLU A 142 -7.45 -22.59 -1.52
C GLU A 142 -5.96 -22.61 -1.15
N ASP A 143 -5.59 -23.52 -0.26
CA ASP A 143 -4.21 -23.71 0.15
C ASP A 143 -3.35 -24.19 -1.02
N PRO A 144 -2.27 -23.47 -1.37
CA PRO A 144 -1.39 -23.87 -2.47
C PRO A 144 -0.52 -25.10 -2.17
N GLY A 145 -0.48 -25.54 -0.90
CA GLY A 145 0.32 -26.69 -0.44
C GLY A 145 1.75 -26.35 -0.06
N TYR A 146 2.11 -25.07 -0.01
CA TYR A 146 3.41 -24.58 0.47
C TYR A 146 3.28 -23.12 0.89
N ASP A 147 4.32 -22.55 1.52
CA ASP A 147 4.41 -21.16 1.93
C ASP A 147 5.26 -20.36 0.93
N PRO A 148 4.63 -19.60 -0.01
CA PRO A 148 5.37 -18.82 -1.01
C PRO A 148 6.27 -17.75 -0.42
N LEU A 149 5.86 -17.09 0.67
CA LEU A 149 6.67 -16.04 1.30
C LEU A 149 7.92 -16.64 1.94
N GLN A 150 7.78 -17.75 2.68
CA GLN A 150 8.94 -18.45 3.26
C GLN A 150 9.89 -18.96 2.17
N PHE A 151 9.34 -19.51 1.09
CA PHE A 151 10.14 -19.99 -0.04
C PHE A 151 10.92 -18.85 -0.70
N MET A 152 10.27 -17.68 -0.94
CA MET A 152 10.95 -16.50 -1.46
C MET A 152 12.09 -16.05 -0.55
N LEU A 153 11.87 -15.97 0.76
CA LEU A 153 12.86 -15.54 1.73
C LEU A 153 14.06 -16.50 1.75
N ASP A 154 13.82 -17.80 1.81
CA ASP A 154 14.88 -18.81 1.84
C ASP A 154 15.73 -18.72 0.57
N GLU A 155 15.09 -18.65 -0.60
CA GLU A 155 15.79 -18.65 -1.87
C GLU A 155 16.51 -17.33 -2.17
N ALA A 156 15.92 -16.18 -1.80
CA ALA A 156 16.57 -14.88 -1.95
C ALA A 156 17.77 -14.73 -0.99
N HIS A 157 17.61 -15.11 0.29
CA HIS A 157 18.69 -15.03 1.28
C HIS A 157 19.86 -15.96 0.95
N LYS A 158 19.62 -17.17 0.42
CA LYS A 158 20.68 -18.04 -0.09
C LYS A 158 21.55 -17.37 -1.17
N ARG A 159 20.97 -16.45 -1.91
CA ARG A 159 21.61 -15.68 -2.98
C ARG A 159 22.20 -14.34 -2.51
N GLY A 160 22.11 -14.06 -1.21
CA GLY A 160 22.56 -12.79 -0.63
C GLY A 160 21.66 -11.59 -0.98
N MET A 161 20.41 -11.84 -1.42
CA MET A 161 19.45 -10.80 -1.70
C MET A 161 18.52 -10.56 -0.52
N LYS A 162 18.18 -9.28 -0.28
CA LYS A 162 17.16 -8.87 0.69
C LYS A 162 15.78 -8.97 0.09
N VAL A 163 14.77 -9.17 0.95
CA VAL A 163 13.36 -9.21 0.57
C VAL A 163 12.57 -8.23 1.39
N HIS A 164 11.92 -7.28 0.73
CA HIS A 164 10.91 -6.42 1.32
C HIS A 164 9.53 -6.95 0.96
N ALA A 165 8.70 -7.20 1.98
CA ALA A 165 7.31 -7.59 1.80
C ALA A 165 6.50 -6.37 1.35
N TRP A 166 5.96 -6.42 0.14
CA TRP A 166 5.17 -5.34 -0.42
C TRP A 166 3.67 -5.61 -0.25
N PHE A 167 2.98 -4.65 0.38
CA PHE A 167 1.55 -4.67 0.62
C PHE A 167 0.87 -3.56 -0.17
N ASN A 168 -0.25 -3.88 -0.85
CA ASN A 168 -1.26 -2.87 -1.13
C ASN A 168 -2.16 -2.79 0.11
N PRO A 169 -2.18 -1.69 0.87
CA PRO A 169 -2.80 -1.69 2.19
C PRO A 169 -4.34 -1.76 2.15
N TYR A 170 -4.99 -1.07 1.23
CA TYR A 170 -6.44 -0.88 1.25
C TYR A 170 -7.22 -1.74 0.27
N ARG A 171 -6.59 -2.25 -0.78
CA ARG A 171 -7.30 -3.01 -1.83
C ARG A 171 -7.89 -4.30 -1.27
N VAL A 172 -9.16 -4.53 -1.59
CA VAL A 172 -9.90 -5.74 -1.25
C VAL A 172 -10.07 -6.63 -2.48
N SER A 173 -10.34 -6.02 -3.65
CA SER A 173 -10.43 -6.74 -4.92
C SER A 173 -9.90 -5.89 -6.07
N THR A 174 -9.53 -6.54 -7.17
CA THR A 174 -9.05 -5.89 -8.39
C THR A 174 -10.18 -5.47 -9.33
N ASN A 175 -11.41 -5.90 -9.07
CA ASN A 175 -12.61 -5.50 -9.80
C ASN A 175 -13.87 -5.72 -8.95
N THR A 176 -15.00 -5.24 -9.46
CA THR A 176 -16.32 -5.35 -8.82
C THR A 176 -17.30 -6.24 -9.61
N LYS A 177 -16.79 -7.09 -10.50
CA LYS A 177 -17.60 -7.96 -11.37
C LYS A 177 -18.40 -8.98 -10.55
N PRO A 178 -19.58 -9.42 -11.05
CA PRO A 178 -20.42 -10.39 -10.34
C PRO A 178 -19.69 -11.68 -9.93
N GLY A 179 -18.80 -12.19 -10.79
CA GLY A 179 -17.99 -13.36 -10.47
C GLY A 179 -17.04 -13.14 -9.32
N THR A 180 -16.41 -11.97 -9.23
CA THR A 180 -15.55 -11.59 -8.10
C THR A 180 -16.36 -11.47 -6.81
N VAL A 181 -17.53 -10.83 -6.87
CA VAL A 181 -18.44 -10.73 -5.71
C VAL A 181 -18.89 -12.11 -5.23
N ALA A 182 -19.22 -13.01 -6.13
CA ALA A 182 -19.60 -14.39 -5.80
C ALA A 182 -18.45 -15.13 -5.10
N GLU A 183 -17.22 -15.01 -5.60
CA GLU A 183 -16.03 -15.59 -4.97
C GLU A 183 -15.77 -15.01 -3.57
N LEU A 184 -15.87 -13.70 -3.40
CA LEU A 184 -15.69 -13.04 -2.10
C LEU A 184 -16.77 -13.51 -1.10
N ASN A 185 -18.04 -13.60 -1.53
CA ASN A 185 -19.13 -14.10 -0.67
C ASN A 185 -18.94 -15.57 -0.28
N ARG A 186 -18.41 -16.40 -1.18
CA ARG A 186 -18.10 -17.81 -0.91
C ARG A 186 -17.12 -17.96 0.25
N THR A 187 -16.24 -17.00 0.46
CA THR A 187 -15.24 -17.07 1.54
C THR A 187 -15.83 -17.04 2.94
N LEU A 188 -17.12 -16.74 3.11
CA LEU A 188 -17.78 -16.76 4.44
C LEU A 188 -17.66 -18.15 5.12
N SER A 189 -17.57 -19.22 4.34
CA SER A 189 -17.40 -20.59 4.85
C SER A 189 -15.94 -20.98 5.10
N LEU A 190 -15.00 -20.08 4.85
CA LEU A 190 -13.56 -20.33 5.01
C LEU A 190 -13.05 -19.83 6.37
N ASN A 191 -11.83 -20.22 6.71
CA ASN A 191 -11.11 -19.72 7.88
C ASN A 191 -9.65 -19.43 7.51
N PRO A 192 -9.28 -18.14 7.42
CA PRO A 192 -10.11 -16.94 7.61
C PRO A 192 -10.95 -16.62 6.35
N PRO A 193 -12.11 -16.01 6.53
CA PRO A 193 -12.88 -15.44 5.42
C PRO A 193 -12.32 -14.09 4.97
N SER A 194 -12.78 -13.61 3.81
CA SER A 194 -12.42 -12.27 3.32
C SER A 194 -12.99 -11.16 4.21
N VAL A 195 -12.25 -10.08 4.36
CA VAL A 195 -12.74 -8.84 4.97
C VAL A 195 -14.01 -8.31 4.29
N PHE A 196 -14.20 -8.60 3.02
CA PHE A 196 -15.40 -8.23 2.27
C PHE A 196 -16.70 -8.79 2.89
N VAL A 197 -16.64 -9.98 3.47
CA VAL A 197 -17.81 -10.59 4.14
C VAL A 197 -17.80 -10.38 5.65
N LEU A 198 -16.62 -10.23 6.26
CA LEU A 198 -16.50 -10.01 7.71
C LEU A 198 -16.88 -8.58 8.13
N HIS A 199 -16.46 -7.60 7.35
CA HIS A 199 -16.58 -6.18 7.65
C HIS A 199 -17.09 -5.40 6.45
N ARG A 200 -18.30 -5.74 6.01
CA ARG A 200 -18.92 -5.11 4.86
C ARG A 200 -19.07 -3.60 5.02
N GLU A 201 -19.24 -3.14 6.24
CA GLU A 201 -19.35 -1.73 6.62
C GLU A 201 -18.04 -0.93 6.38
N TRP A 202 -16.89 -1.60 6.28
CA TRP A 202 -15.62 -0.96 5.96
C TRP A 202 -15.38 -0.80 4.46
N ILE A 203 -16.16 -1.51 3.63
CA ILE A 203 -15.91 -1.62 2.20
C ILE A 203 -16.49 -0.42 1.45
N ARG A 204 -15.70 0.14 0.55
CA ARG A 204 -16.10 1.17 -0.41
C ARG A 204 -15.73 0.74 -1.82
N THR A 205 -16.37 1.37 -2.79
CA THR A 205 -16.00 1.24 -4.21
C THR A 205 -15.15 2.43 -4.60
N ALA A 206 -13.98 2.17 -5.15
CA ALA A 206 -13.08 3.17 -5.73
C ALA A 206 -12.86 2.81 -7.21
N GLY A 207 -13.51 3.56 -8.12
CA GLY A 207 -13.57 3.17 -9.52
C GLY A 207 -14.24 1.80 -9.69
N ASP A 208 -13.53 0.86 -10.27
CA ASP A 208 -13.98 -0.51 -10.50
C ASP A 208 -13.47 -1.53 -9.44
N ARG A 209 -13.02 -1.05 -8.28
CA ARG A 209 -12.41 -1.89 -7.23
C ARG A 209 -13.10 -1.73 -5.90
N TYR A 210 -13.04 -2.78 -5.08
CA TYR A 210 -13.37 -2.69 -3.67
C TYR A 210 -12.12 -2.37 -2.86
N VAL A 211 -12.27 -1.41 -1.94
CA VAL A 211 -11.21 -0.96 -1.04
C VAL A 211 -11.76 -0.80 0.37
N LEU A 212 -10.88 -0.82 1.36
CA LEU A 212 -11.21 -0.40 2.72
C LEU A 212 -11.31 1.13 2.78
N ASP A 213 -12.23 1.62 3.59
CA ASP A 213 -12.33 3.05 3.90
C ASP A 213 -11.20 3.46 4.86
N PRO A 214 -10.23 4.28 4.43
CA PRO A 214 -9.11 4.67 5.28
C PRO A 214 -9.50 5.50 6.50
N GLY A 215 -10.70 6.07 6.49
CA GLY A 215 -11.24 6.88 7.59
C GLY A 215 -11.77 6.08 8.76
N ILE A 216 -11.90 4.76 8.63
CA ILE A 216 -12.38 3.87 9.69
C ILE A 216 -11.21 3.40 10.54
N PRO A 217 -11.15 3.77 11.85
CA PRO A 217 -10.03 3.39 12.72
C PRO A 217 -9.79 1.89 12.81
N GLU A 218 -10.85 1.10 12.92
CA GLU A 218 -10.80 -0.36 13.03
C GLU A 218 -10.22 -1.01 11.76
N ALA A 219 -10.49 -0.42 10.59
CA ALA A 219 -9.88 -0.88 9.34
C ALA A 219 -8.37 -0.61 9.31
N ARG A 220 -7.91 0.51 9.85
CA ARG A 220 -6.46 0.78 10.02
C ARG A 220 -5.80 -0.19 11.00
N ASP A 221 -6.47 -0.51 12.10
CA ASP A 221 -5.99 -1.50 13.07
C ASP A 221 -5.87 -2.89 12.43
N TRP A 222 -6.84 -3.25 11.62
CA TRP A 222 -6.83 -4.51 10.88
C TRP A 222 -5.66 -4.59 9.88
N ILE A 223 -5.42 -3.54 9.10
CA ILE A 223 -4.26 -3.46 8.19
C ILE A 223 -2.96 -3.59 8.98
N THR A 224 -2.84 -2.90 10.10
CA THR A 224 -1.66 -2.95 10.96
C THR A 224 -1.42 -4.35 11.49
N SER A 225 -2.48 -5.08 11.88
CA SER A 225 -2.38 -6.47 12.36
C SER A 225 -1.86 -7.44 11.29
N ILE A 226 -2.18 -7.22 10.02
CA ILE A 226 -1.67 -8.02 8.90
C ILE A 226 -0.16 -7.83 8.75
N VAL A 227 0.32 -6.59 8.80
CA VAL A 227 1.76 -6.29 8.76
C VAL A 227 2.46 -6.89 9.97
N ALA A 228 1.88 -6.76 11.16
CA ALA A 228 2.39 -7.35 12.40
C ALA A 228 2.54 -8.87 12.29
N GLU A 229 1.58 -9.55 11.68
CA GLU A 229 1.64 -11.00 11.44
C GLU A 229 2.86 -11.37 10.62
N VAL A 230 3.11 -10.68 9.51
CA VAL A 230 4.26 -10.96 8.65
C VAL A 230 5.59 -10.68 9.35
N VAL A 231 5.73 -9.53 9.98
CA VAL A 231 6.98 -9.13 10.66
C VAL A 231 7.28 -10.03 11.86
N SER A 232 6.26 -10.55 12.55
CA SER A 232 6.42 -11.46 13.68
C SER A 232 6.82 -12.87 13.26
N ARG A 233 6.38 -13.32 12.07
CA ARG A 233 6.52 -14.73 11.68
C ARG A 233 7.60 -14.98 10.65
N TYR A 234 8.05 -13.95 9.93
CA TYR A 234 8.97 -14.09 8.81
C TYR A 234 10.18 -13.17 8.96
N PRO A 235 11.38 -13.64 8.57
CA PRO A 235 12.60 -12.85 8.58
C PRO A 235 12.66 -11.90 7.37
N VAL A 236 11.64 -11.09 7.15
CA VAL A 236 11.64 -10.07 6.12
C VAL A 236 12.66 -8.98 6.44
N ASP A 237 13.33 -8.46 5.44
CA ASP A 237 14.31 -7.36 5.60
C ASP A 237 13.61 -6.00 5.68
N GLY A 238 12.42 -5.91 5.09
CA GLY A 238 11.60 -4.71 5.13
C GLY A 238 10.13 -4.95 4.79
N VAL A 239 9.37 -3.89 4.98
CA VAL A 239 7.95 -3.77 4.60
C VAL A 239 7.83 -2.55 3.71
N GLN A 240 7.08 -2.66 2.61
CA GLN A 240 6.79 -1.55 1.72
C GLN A 240 5.30 -1.44 1.43
N PHE A 241 4.77 -0.20 1.51
CA PHE A 241 3.49 0.16 0.93
C PHE A 241 3.71 0.83 -0.44
N ASP A 242 2.77 0.61 -1.37
CA ASP A 242 2.80 1.22 -2.70
C ASP A 242 2.22 2.65 -2.71
N ASP A 243 1.70 3.11 -3.84
CA ASP A 243 1.16 4.45 -4.04
C ASP A 243 -0.36 4.53 -3.90
N TYR A 244 -1.02 3.42 -3.58
CA TYR A 244 -2.48 3.36 -3.48
C TYR A 244 -2.95 3.67 -2.06
N PHE A 245 -3.48 4.87 -1.88
CA PHE A 245 -4.07 5.35 -0.62
C PHE A 245 -5.58 5.56 -0.78
N TYR A 246 -6.06 6.80 -0.90
CA TYR A 246 -7.49 7.07 -1.08
C TYR A 246 -8.01 6.79 -2.50
N THR A 247 -7.16 6.90 -3.51
CA THR A 247 -7.54 6.68 -4.90
C THR A 247 -6.63 5.65 -5.54
N GLU A 248 -7.22 4.71 -6.28
CA GLU A 248 -6.48 3.70 -7.03
C GLU A 248 -6.42 4.00 -8.53
N THR A 249 -7.31 4.89 -9.00
CA THR A 249 -7.37 5.33 -10.39
C THR A 249 -7.54 6.84 -10.43
N ALA A 250 -6.85 7.50 -11.35
CA ALA A 250 -6.98 8.94 -11.56
C ALA A 250 -8.45 9.33 -11.76
N GLY A 251 -8.91 10.33 -11.02
CA GLY A 251 -10.28 10.82 -11.08
C GLY A 251 -11.32 9.97 -10.33
N SER A 252 -10.96 8.84 -9.74
CA SER A 252 -11.88 8.11 -8.89
C SER A 252 -12.04 8.80 -7.54
N THR A 253 -13.28 8.80 -7.02
CA THR A 253 -13.60 9.34 -5.70
C THR A 253 -14.14 8.26 -4.80
N LEU A 254 -13.69 8.26 -3.55
CA LEU A 254 -14.22 7.38 -2.52
C LEU A 254 -15.48 8.00 -1.89
N ASN A 255 -16.55 7.21 -1.77
CA ASN A 255 -17.74 7.65 -1.04
C ASN A 255 -17.55 7.44 0.47
N ASP A 256 -16.92 8.38 1.13
CA ASP A 256 -16.62 8.39 2.56
C ASP A 256 -17.32 9.53 3.33
N SER A 257 -18.38 10.11 2.77
CA SER A 257 -19.05 11.24 3.39
C SER A 257 -19.68 10.91 4.74
N GLN A 258 -20.19 9.69 4.89
CA GLN A 258 -20.72 9.23 6.18
C GLN A 258 -19.61 9.07 7.22
N THR A 259 -18.48 8.50 6.81
CA THR A 259 -17.29 8.33 7.65
C THR A 259 -16.75 9.68 8.10
N PHE A 260 -16.70 10.66 7.18
CA PHE A 260 -16.29 12.03 7.50
C PHE A 260 -17.22 12.68 8.52
N ARG A 261 -18.56 12.52 8.40
CA ARG A 261 -19.49 13.02 9.41
C ARG A 261 -19.26 12.40 10.79
N GLN A 262 -18.86 11.14 10.81
CA GLN A 262 -18.63 10.41 12.08
C GLN A 262 -17.27 10.75 12.72
N TYR A 263 -16.21 10.85 11.93
CA TYR A 263 -14.81 10.93 12.42
C TYR A 263 -14.09 12.23 12.03
N GLY A 264 -14.70 13.07 11.21
CA GLY A 264 -14.04 14.28 10.66
C GLY A 264 -14.17 15.52 11.54
N GLN A 265 -14.67 15.42 12.76
CA GLN A 265 -14.81 16.58 13.66
C GLN A 265 -13.43 17.16 14.00
N GLY A 266 -13.33 18.49 13.91
CA GLY A 266 -12.10 19.22 14.18
C GLY A 266 -11.18 19.40 12.97
N PHE A 267 -11.59 18.92 11.80
CA PHE A 267 -10.89 19.19 10.53
C PHE A 267 -11.62 20.27 9.73
N ASP A 268 -10.86 21.23 9.20
CA ASP A 268 -11.41 22.31 8.37
C ASP A 268 -11.88 21.80 6.99
N SER A 269 -11.29 20.72 6.52
CA SER A 269 -11.65 20.12 5.24
C SER A 269 -11.63 18.60 5.28
N LYS A 270 -12.44 17.99 4.41
CA LYS A 270 -12.42 16.54 4.17
C LYS A 270 -11.06 16.07 3.62
N ALA A 271 -10.40 16.90 2.84
CA ALA A 271 -9.08 16.60 2.30
C ALA A 271 -8.02 16.49 3.40
N ASP A 272 -8.03 17.40 4.37
CA ASP A 272 -7.11 17.36 5.51
C ASP A 272 -7.37 16.15 6.41
N TRP A 273 -8.63 15.83 6.65
CA TRP A 273 -9.01 14.62 7.37
C TRP A 273 -8.54 13.34 6.65
N ARG A 274 -8.67 13.26 5.34
CA ARG A 274 -8.16 12.13 4.54
C ARG A 274 -6.64 12.00 4.66
N ARG A 275 -5.90 13.10 4.57
CA ARG A 275 -4.42 13.10 4.76
C ARG A 275 -4.03 12.69 6.18
N ASP A 276 -4.78 13.10 7.18
CA ASP A 276 -4.57 12.64 8.54
C ASP A 276 -4.80 11.12 8.69
N ASN A 277 -5.84 10.58 8.08
CA ASN A 277 -6.12 9.14 8.10
C ASN A 277 -4.98 8.30 7.50
N THR A 278 -4.43 8.72 6.37
CA THR A 278 -3.28 8.02 5.76
C THR A 278 -2.04 8.15 6.64
N GLN A 279 -1.77 9.32 7.20
CA GLN A 279 -0.66 9.51 8.14
C GLN A 279 -0.81 8.66 9.40
N GLN A 280 -2.02 8.54 9.94
CA GLN A 280 -2.31 7.69 11.11
C GLN A 280 -1.94 6.23 10.84
N LEU A 281 -2.30 5.70 9.67
CA LEU A 281 -1.92 4.34 9.29
C LEU A 281 -0.41 4.19 9.19
N ILE A 282 0.27 5.09 8.50
CA ILE A 282 1.74 5.04 8.33
C ILE A 282 2.44 5.10 9.69
N ALA A 283 2.01 6.00 10.57
CA ALA A 283 2.58 6.12 11.91
C ALA A 283 2.34 4.87 12.77
N GLN A 284 1.15 4.30 12.69
CA GLN A 284 0.77 3.10 13.44
C GLN A 284 1.57 1.89 12.98
N VAL A 285 1.68 1.68 11.67
CA VAL A 285 2.46 0.58 11.08
C VAL A 285 3.95 0.74 11.42
N SER A 286 4.49 1.95 11.30
CA SER A 286 5.89 2.24 11.64
C SER A 286 6.21 1.86 13.10
N ARG A 287 5.39 2.30 14.04
CA ARG A 287 5.56 1.96 15.47
C ARG A 287 5.47 0.45 15.69
N THR A 288 4.48 -0.19 15.11
CA THR A 288 4.26 -1.63 15.28
C THR A 288 5.43 -2.45 14.76
N ILE A 289 5.95 -2.13 13.59
CA ILE A 289 7.14 -2.80 13.03
C ILE A 289 8.32 -2.64 13.99
N LYS A 290 8.60 -1.43 14.46
CA LYS A 290 9.75 -1.16 15.33
C LYS A 290 9.62 -1.81 16.72
N GLN A 291 8.41 -1.97 17.21
CA GLN A 291 8.16 -2.71 18.46
C GLN A 291 8.41 -4.21 18.32
N ILE A 292 8.09 -4.79 17.16
CA ILE A 292 8.29 -6.22 16.90
C ILE A 292 9.76 -6.50 16.57
N ASN A 293 10.31 -5.78 15.60
CA ASN A 293 11.69 -5.93 15.15
C ASN A 293 12.24 -4.60 14.62
N PRO A 294 13.08 -3.89 15.37
CA PRO A 294 13.62 -2.59 14.96
C PRO A 294 14.53 -2.65 13.73
N ASN A 295 15.02 -3.83 13.36
CA ASN A 295 15.88 -4.02 12.19
C ASN A 295 15.10 -4.15 10.87
N VAL A 296 13.78 -4.37 10.93
CA VAL A 296 12.94 -4.40 9.73
C VAL A 296 12.71 -2.98 9.25
N GLU A 297 13.10 -2.69 8.01
CA GLU A 297 12.89 -1.39 7.38
C GLU A 297 11.42 -1.22 6.99
N PHE A 298 10.91 0.01 7.15
CA PHE A 298 9.60 0.38 6.65
C PHE A 298 9.71 1.53 5.66
N GLY A 299 9.16 1.34 4.46
CA GLY A 299 9.16 2.35 3.41
C GLY A 299 7.86 2.41 2.65
N VAL A 300 7.73 3.48 1.87
CA VAL A 300 6.61 3.72 0.97
C VAL A 300 7.14 4.05 -0.41
N SER A 301 6.47 3.53 -1.45
CA SER A 301 6.74 3.89 -2.84
C SER A 301 5.59 4.74 -3.39
N PRO A 302 5.61 6.06 -3.16
CA PRO A 302 4.53 6.95 -3.58
C PRO A 302 4.66 7.36 -5.05
N ALA A 303 3.63 8.07 -5.57
CA ALA A 303 3.75 8.82 -6.80
C ALA A 303 4.96 9.77 -6.76
N GLY A 304 5.63 9.95 -7.89
CA GLY A 304 6.86 10.74 -7.98
C GLY A 304 6.70 12.22 -7.63
N VAL A 305 5.51 12.77 -7.81
CA VAL A 305 5.18 14.17 -7.48
C VAL A 305 4.46 14.22 -6.15
N TRP A 306 5.06 14.88 -5.15
CA TRP A 306 4.36 15.19 -3.90
C TRP A 306 3.32 16.27 -4.12
N ARG A 307 3.74 17.47 -4.54
CA ARG A 307 2.92 18.61 -5.00
C ARG A 307 3.65 19.37 -6.09
N ASN A 308 2.88 20.00 -6.96
CA ASN A 308 3.41 20.93 -7.95
C ASN A 308 3.69 22.29 -7.28
N ARG A 309 4.76 22.95 -7.69
CA ARG A 309 5.13 24.29 -7.17
C ARG A 309 4.02 25.33 -7.36
N SER A 310 3.18 25.18 -8.39
CA SER A 310 2.02 26.04 -8.62
C SER A 310 0.96 25.96 -7.52
N HIS A 311 0.91 24.86 -6.78
CA HIS A 311 -0.02 24.66 -5.67
C HIS A 311 0.62 24.87 -4.29
N ASP A 312 1.94 24.69 -4.19
CA ASP A 312 2.70 24.86 -2.95
C ASP A 312 4.13 25.28 -3.29
N PRO A 313 4.64 26.40 -2.75
CA PRO A 313 6.02 26.84 -3.00
C PRO A 313 7.10 25.81 -2.66
N ALA A 314 6.81 24.88 -1.72
CA ALA A 314 7.70 23.79 -1.37
C ALA A 314 7.64 22.61 -2.36
N GLY A 315 6.72 22.63 -3.30
CA GLY A 315 6.53 21.60 -4.31
C GLY A 315 7.64 21.59 -5.39
N SER A 316 7.62 20.55 -6.21
CA SER A 316 8.52 20.41 -7.35
C SER A 316 8.07 21.25 -8.53
N ASP A 317 9.01 21.61 -9.42
CA ASP A 317 8.73 22.32 -10.67
C ASP A 317 8.17 21.34 -11.70
N THR A 318 6.92 20.95 -11.48
CA THR A 318 6.19 19.93 -12.24
C THR A 318 4.74 20.32 -12.47
N ARG A 319 4.08 19.59 -13.36
CA ARG A 319 2.64 19.70 -13.69
C ARG A 319 2.06 18.28 -13.82
N GLY A 320 2.21 17.49 -12.78
CA GLY A 320 1.76 16.09 -12.74
C GLY A 320 0.71 15.83 -11.67
N ALA A 321 0.14 14.64 -11.71
CA ALA A 321 -0.70 14.13 -10.63
C ALA A 321 0.11 14.05 -9.33
N ALA A 322 -0.42 14.64 -8.26
CA ALA A 322 0.30 14.83 -7.01
C ALA A 322 -0.28 13.99 -5.89
N ALA A 323 0.58 13.28 -5.17
CA ALA A 323 0.17 12.39 -4.07
C ALA A 323 -0.62 13.13 -2.97
N TYR A 324 -0.20 14.32 -2.61
CA TYR A 324 -0.86 15.16 -1.61
C TYR A 324 -2.29 15.53 -2.00
N ASP A 325 -2.48 15.95 -3.25
CA ASP A 325 -3.74 16.50 -3.72
C ASP A 325 -4.72 15.42 -4.20
N GLU A 326 -4.23 14.33 -4.81
CA GLU A 326 -5.07 13.30 -5.44
C GLU A 326 -5.19 12.01 -4.63
N SER A 327 -4.12 11.58 -3.97
CA SER A 327 -4.12 10.37 -3.14
C SER A 327 -4.28 10.67 -1.65
N PHE A 328 -4.33 11.94 -1.27
CA PHE A 328 -4.39 12.39 0.12
C PHE A 328 -3.28 11.78 0.97
N ALA A 329 -2.08 11.76 0.42
CA ALA A 329 -0.88 11.21 1.02
C ALA A 329 0.19 12.31 1.12
N ASP A 330 0.41 12.80 2.34
CA ASP A 330 1.44 13.82 2.61
C ASP A 330 2.81 13.15 2.85
N THR A 331 3.33 12.56 1.78
CA THR A 331 4.54 11.74 1.79
C THR A 331 5.79 12.52 2.22
N ARG A 332 5.86 13.80 1.89
CA ARG A 332 6.92 14.70 2.37
C ARG A 332 6.90 14.82 3.90
N ARG A 333 5.72 15.00 4.49
CA ARG A 333 5.55 15.09 5.95
C ARG A 333 5.95 13.80 6.66
N TRP A 334 5.64 12.64 6.08
CA TRP A 334 6.02 11.35 6.67
C TRP A 334 7.55 11.21 6.78
N VAL A 335 8.27 11.67 5.77
CA VAL A 335 9.75 11.73 5.79
C VAL A 335 10.23 12.71 6.86
N GLN A 336 9.69 13.92 6.90
CA GLN A 336 10.06 14.96 7.88
C GLN A 336 9.80 14.54 9.32
N GLN A 337 8.78 13.73 9.56
CA GLN A 337 8.45 13.22 10.90
C GLN A 337 9.19 11.94 11.27
N GLY A 338 10.04 11.43 10.39
CA GLY A 338 10.83 10.23 10.66
C GLY A 338 10.02 8.95 10.77
N LEU A 339 8.87 8.87 10.08
CA LEU A 339 7.99 7.70 10.10
C LEU A 339 8.50 6.57 9.21
N LEU A 340 9.39 6.87 8.27
CA LEU A 340 9.87 5.94 7.26
C LEU A 340 11.39 5.75 7.36
N ASP A 341 11.85 4.51 7.19
CA ASP A 341 13.26 4.19 7.02
C ASP A 341 13.75 4.55 5.62
N TYR A 342 12.86 4.41 4.62
CA TYR A 342 13.13 4.84 3.25
C TYR A 342 11.86 5.33 2.56
N ILE A 343 12.06 6.08 1.48
CA ILE A 343 11.03 6.44 0.53
C ILE A 343 11.52 6.11 -0.87
N ALA A 344 10.63 5.55 -1.70
CA ALA A 344 10.95 5.11 -3.05
C ALA A 344 9.98 5.72 -4.08
N PRO A 345 10.07 7.03 -4.36
CA PRO A 345 9.16 7.69 -5.29
C PRO A 345 9.28 7.11 -6.69
N GLN A 346 8.14 6.91 -7.35
CA GLN A 346 8.02 6.38 -8.69
C GLN A 346 8.24 7.51 -9.69
N ILE A 347 9.47 7.67 -10.19
CA ILE A 347 9.83 8.72 -11.14
C ILE A 347 9.88 8.11 -12.54
N TYR A 348 8.72 7.84 -13.12
CA TYR A 348 8.54 7.07 -14.34
C TYR A 348 8.51 7.94 -15.61
N TRP A 349 9.34 8.98 -15.68
CA TRP A 349 9.45 9.90 -16.80
C TRP A 349 10.91 10.10 -17.22
N PRO A 350 11.15 10.41 -18.51
CA PRO A 350 12.50 10.73 -18.98
C PRO A 350 12.91 12.16 -18.58
N PHE A 351 14.19 12.47 -18.75
CA PHE A 351 14.70 13.83 -18.54
C PHE A 351 14.01 14.87 -19.44
N SER A 352 13.53 14.46 -20.61
CA SER A 352 12.89 15.36 -21.60
C SER A 352 11.40 15.67 -21.30
N ARG A 353 10.82 15.04 -20.29
CA ARG A 353 9.39 15.25 -19.96
C ARG A 353 9.19 16.53 -19.16
N ASP A 354 8.92 17.65 -19.82
CA ASP A 354 8.78 18.98 -19.17
C ASP A 354 7.82 19.01 -17.99
N ALA A 355 6.72 18.28 -18.08
CA ALA A 355 5.72 18.25 -17.01
C ALA A 355 6.21 17.52 -15.75
N ALA A 356 7.20 16.63 -15.86
CA ALA A 356 7.68 15.79 -14.77
C ALA A 356 9.09 15.27 -15.08
N ARG A 357 10.06 16.17 -15.18
CA ARG A 357 11.44 15.81 -15.49
C ARG A 357 12.05 14.92 -14.41
N TYR A 358 12.69 13.85 -14.83
CA TYR A 358 13.35 12.90 -13.93
C TYR A 358 14.36 13.58 -12.98
N ASP A 359 15.26 14.38 -13.52
CA ASP A 359 16.29 15.06 -12.74
C ASP A 359 15.71 16.08 -11.75
N VAL A 360 14.66 16.80 -12.13
CA VAL A 360 13.99 17.76 -11.25
C VAL A 360 13.37 17.04 -10.05
N LEU A 361 12.67 15.94 -10.28
CA LEU A 361 12.03 15.17 -9.22
C LEU A 361 13.05 14.44 -8.33
N ALA A 362 14.04 13.80 -8.91
CA ALA A 362 15.09 13.10 -8.14
C ALA A 362 15.82 14.05 -7.20
N LYS A 363 16.21 15.24 -7.69
CA LYS A 363 16.87 16.28 -6.87
C LYS A 363 15.93 16.90 -5.83
N TRP A 364 14.65 17.04 -6.15
CA TRP A 364 13.65 17.52 -5.19
C TRP A 364 13.53 16.55 -4.00
N TRP A 365 13.41 15.26 -4.26
CA TRP A 365 13.37 14.24 -3.20
C TRP A 365 14.68 14.16 -2.43
N ALA A 366 15.83 14.31 -3.09
CA ALA A 366 17.12 14.40 -2.43
C ALA A 366 17.17 15.54 -1.42
N GLY A 367 16.59 16.69 -1.76
CA GLY A 367 16.42 17.82 -0.86
C GLY A 367 15.51 17.52 0.34
N VAL A 368 14.43 16.77 0.12
CA VAL A 368 13.48 16.37 1.18
C VAL A 368 14.14 15.45 2.22
N VAL A 369 14.89 14.45 1.78
CA VAL A 369 15.50 13.47 2.69
C VAL A 369 16.79 13.97 3.35
N LYS A 370 17.45 14.97 2.78
CA LYS A 370 18.76 15.45 3.24
C LYS A 370 18.82 15.77 4.73
N PRO A 371 17.84 16.48 5.33
CA PRO A 371 17.85 16.78 6.76
C PRO A 371 17.31 15.65 7.65
N THR A 372 17.10 14.44 7.10
CA THR A 372 16.45 13.34 7.80
C THR A 372 17.32 12.07 7.75
N HIS A 373 16.93 11.04 8.50
CA HIS A 373 17.54 9.72 8.42
C HIS A 373 16.91 8.82 7.35
N THR A 374 15.82 9.25 6.71
CA THR A 374 15.11 8.49 5.68
C THR A 374 16.00 8.34 4.45
N ARG A 375 16.19 7.11 3.98
CA ARG A 375 16.89 6.81 2.74
C ARG A 375 16.02 7.10 1.54
N LEU A 376 16.65 7.39 0.41
CA LEU A 376 15.97 7.63 -0.85
C LEU A 376 16.36 6.59 -1.89
N TYR A 377 15.39 5.84 -2.37
CA TYR A 377 15.53 4.99 -3.55
C TYR A 377 14.65 5.55 -4.66
N ILE A 378 15.17 5.58 -5.89
CA ILE A 378 14.38 6.10 -7.02
C ILE A 378 13.79 4.93 -7.80
N GLY A 379 12.47 4.95 -7.95
CA GLY A 379 11.76 4.03 -8.84
C GLY A 379 11.95 4.43 -10.30
N VAL A 380 12.37 3.49 -11.13
CA VAL A 380 12.65 3.67 -12.56
C VAL A 380 11.69 2.83 -13.40
N ALA A 381 11.21 3.42 -14.51
CA ALA A 381 10.25 2.79 -15.41
C ALA A 381 10.90 1.81 -16.39
N LEU A 382 11.32 0.66 -15.91
CA LEU A 382 11.87 -0.39 -16.78
C LEU A 382 10.89 -0.82 -17.87
N TYR A 383 9.59 -0.78 -17.58
CA TYR A 383 8.52 -1.16 -18.51
C TYR A 383 8.42 -0.25 -19.76
N LYS A 384 9.04 0.93 -19.73
CA LYS A 384 9.09 1.85 -20.87
C LYS A 384 10.30 1.64 -21.77
N VAL A 385 11.31 0.94 -21.29
CA VAL A 385 12.59 0.77 -22.00
C VAL A 385 12.39 -0.04 -23.28
N GLY A 386 12.76 0.53 -24.40
CA GLY A 386 12.57 -0.06 -25.72
C GLY A 386 11.17 0.03 -26.30
N GLU A 387 10.20 0.54 -25.52
CA GLU A 387 8.81 0.67 -25.96
C GLU A 387 8.62 1.91 -26.84
N PRO A 388 7.98 1.79 -28.01
CA PRO A 388 7.66 2.93 -28.85
C PRO A 388 6.72 3.90 -28.18
N SER A 389 7.10 5.18 -28.15
CA SER A 389 6.26 6.24 -27.60
C SER A 389 6.47 7.53 -28.35
N SER A 390 5.41 8.12 -28.87
CA SER A 390 5.45 9.46 -29.50
C SER A 390 5.61 10.57 -28.47
N LYS A 391 5.20 10.33 -27.21
CA LYS A 391 5.28 11.32 -26.14
C LYS A 391 6.62 11.29 -25.39
N GLU A 392 7.28 10.15 -25.41
CA GLU A 392 8.54 9.92 -24.71
C GLU A 392 9.49 9.09 -25.58
N PRO A 393 9.95 9.66 -26.73
CA PRO A 393 10.77 8.92 -27.70
C PRO A 393 12.13 8.50 -27.15
N ASP A 394 12.62 9.11 -26.09
CA ASP A 394 13.88 8.77 -25.44
C ASP A 394 13.98 7.29 -25.06
N TRP A 395 12.86 6.67 -24.71
CA TRP A 395 12.80 5.26 -24.33
C TRP A 395 13.02 4.28 -25.49
N THR A 396 12.99 4.75 -26.74
CA THR A 396 13.23 3.91 -27.93
C THR A 396 14.62 4.09 -28.53
N VAL A 397 15.28 5.22 -28.27
CA VAL A 397 16.62 5.49 -28.80
C VAL A 397 17.60 4.44 -28.28
N GLN A 398 18.22 3.68 -29.19
CA GLN A 398 19.17 2.61 -28.86
C GLN A 398 18.64 1.68 -27.75
N GLY A 399 17.40 1.22 -27.92
CA GLY A 399 16.73 0.36 -26.95
C GLY A 399 16.53 0.98 -25.58
N GLY A 400 16.49 2.34 -25.49
CA GLY A 400 16.30 3.07 -24.24
C GLY A 400 17.55 3.17 -23.34
N VAL A 401 18.68 2.63 -23.78
CA VAL A 401 19.93 2.61 -22.99
C VAL A 401 20.43 4.01 -22.63
N PRO A 402 20.46 5.01 -23.54
CA PRO A 402 20.93 6.35 -23.18
C PRO A 402 20.12 7.01 -22.07
N GLU A 403 18.80 6.87 -22.10
CA GLU A 403 17.93 7.43 -21.04
C GLU A 403 18.12 6.68 -19.72
N LEU A 404 18.09 5.35 -19.76
CA LEU A 404 18.37 4.55 -18.57
C LEU A 404 19.72 4.88 -17.95
N LYS A 405 20.76 5.03 -18.79
CA LYS A 405 22.09 5.43 -18.34
C LYS A 405 22.09 6.77 -17.62
N LYS A 406 21.44 7.80 -18.19
CA LYS A 406 21.32 9.12 -17.54
C LYS A 406 20.67 9.03 -16.16
N GLN A 407 19.60 8.24 -16.05
CA GLN A 407 18.89 8.07 -14.79
C GLN A 407 19.76 7.38 -13.75
N LEU A 408 20.45 6.31 -14.11
CA LEU A 408 21.35 5.59 -13.21
C LEU A 408 22.58 6.42 -12.84
N ASP A 409 23.15 7.17 -13.78
CA ASP A 409 24.27 8.08 -13.51
C ASP A 409 23.88 9.15 -12.48
N LEU A 410 22.67 9.73 -12.61
CA LEU A 410 22.17 10.69 -11.62
C LEU A 410 21.97 10.02 -10.26
N ASN A 411 21.33 8.87 -10.20
CA ASN A 411 21.06 8.16 -8.95
C ASN A 411 22.34 7.81 -8.20
N GLU A 412 23.37 7.41 -8.93
CA GLU A 412 24.66 6.99 -8.33
C GLU A 412 25.58 8.18 -7.98
N SER A 413 25.40 9.34 -8.64
CA SER A 413 26.21 10.54 -8.38
C SER A 413 25.59 11.46 -7.32
N GLU A 414 24.27 11.39 -7.07
CA GLU A 414 23.61 12.21 -6.07
C GLU A 414 23.83 11.64 -4.67
N PRO A 415 24.51 12.34 -3.75
CA PRO A 415 24.88 11.80 -2.43
C PRO A 415 23.69 11.39 -1.55
N GLN A 416 22.51 11.90 -1.82
CA GLN A 416 21.30 11.61 -1.05
C GLN A 416 20.48 10.44 -1.58
N ILE A 417 20.85 9.91 -2.75
CA ILE A 417 20.18 8.76 -3.36
C ILE A 417 20.95 7.49 -3.01
N ASP A 418 20.28 6.59 -2.30
CA ASP A 418 20.87 5.36 -1.74
C ASP A 418 20.52 4.13 -2.58
N GLY A 419 19.86 4.30 -3.72
CA GLY A 419 19.57 3.18 -4.61
C GLY A 419 18.53 3.46 -5.69
N THR A 420 18.33 2.42 -6.49
CA THR A 420 17.42 2.38 -7.63
C THR A 420 16.57 1.13 -7.55
N ILE A 421 15.28 1.25 -7.85
CA ILE A 421 14.36 0.12 -7.93
C ILE A 421 13.71 0.11 -9.31
N LEU A 422 13.84 -1.01 -10.03
CA LEU A 422 13.30 -1.17 -11.38
C LEU A 422 11.86 -1.69 -11.35
N PHE A 423 10.95 -1.02 -11.99
CA PHE A 423 9.58 -1.48 -12.17
C PHE A 423 9.38 -2.01 -13.57
N ARG A 424 9.25 -3.31 -13.79
CA ARG A 424 9.13 -4.46 -12.87
C ARG A 424 9.88 -5.67 -13.43
N GLU A 425 9.93 -6.75 -12.68
CA GLU A 425 10.79 -7.91 -12.97
C GLU A 425 10.57 -8.52 -14.37
N ASN A 426 9.33 -8.79 -14.77
CA ASN A 426 9.07 -9.44 -16.06
C ASN A 426 9.48 -8.59 -17.28
N ASN A 427 9.66 -7.28 -17.11
CA ASN A 427 10.15 -6.42 -18.19
C ASN A 427 11.61 -6.73 -18.56
N LEU A 428 12.38 -7.35 -17.65
CA LEU A 428 13.72 -7.85 -17.95
C LEU A 428 13.73 -8.96 -19.03
N ASN A 429 12.62 -9.64 -19.23
CA ASN A 429 12.48 -10.75 -20.17
C ASN A 429 11.87 -10.32 -21.52
N GLN A 430 11.50 -9.05 -21.66
CA GLN A 430 10.86 -8.56 -22.88
C GLN A 430 11.90 -8.36 -24.00
N PRO A 431 11.57 -8.72 -25.26
CA PRO A 431 12.51 -8.60 -26.39
C PRO A 431 13.06 -7.18 -26.57
N GLN A 432 12.20 -6.16 -26.45
CA GLN A 432 12.58 -4.75 -26.62
C GLN A 432 13.48 -4.21 -25.50
N ALA A 433 13.54 -4.87 -24.34
CA ALA A 433 14.36 -4.47 -23.21
C ALA A 433 15.78 -5.08 -23.25
N GLN A 434 16.09 -5.98 -24.18
CA GLN A 434 17.30 -6.79 -24.11
C GLN A 434 18.60 -5.98 -24.23
N GLU A 435 18.60 -4.85 -24.94
CA GLU A 435 19.77 -3.96 -24.96
C GLU A 435 20.03 -3.35 -23.59
N ALA A 436 18.96 -2.89 -22.94
CA ALA A 436 19.05 -2.35 -21.57
C ALA A 436 19.43 -3.43 -20.55
N VAL A 437 18.96 -4.65 -20.70
CA VAL A 437 19.35 -5.77 -19.83
C VAL A 437 20.83 -6.08 -19.97
N ARG A 438 21.37 -6.11 -21.19
CA ARG A 438 22.84 -6.25 -21.40
C ARG A 438 23.61 -5.11 -20.76
N TYR A 439 23.12 -3.87 -20.89
CA TYR A 439 23.72 -2.71 -20.26
C TYR A 439 23.72 -2.82 -18.72
N LEU A 440 22.60 -3.22 -18.11
CA LEU A 440 22.49 -3.42 -16.66
C LEU A 440 23.47 -4.51 -16.19
N ARG A 441 23.56 -5.62 -16.92
CA ARG A 441 24.51 -6.70 -16.60
C ARG A 441 25.95 -6.21 -16.63
N THR A 442 26.32 -5.37 -17.59
CA THR A 442 27.65 -4.77 -17.65
C THR A 442 27.91 -3.78 -16.51
N ARG A 443 26.85 -3.05 -16.09
CA ARG A 443 26.98 -2.00 -15.08
C ARG A 443 26.94 -2.54 -13.65
N TRP A 444 26.06 -3.47 -13.37
CA TRP A 444 25.76 -3.97 -12.02
C TRP A 444 26.15 -5.43 -11.80
N GLY A 445 26.24 -6.21 -12.85
CA GLY A 445 26.63 -7.62 -12.77
C GLY A 445 28.07 -7.78 -12.30
N SER A 446 28.30 -8.81 -11.50
CA SER A 446 29.63 -9.20 -10.99
C SER A 446 30.23 -10.30 -11.82
#